data_fa21df951360b98ca2b2a9786a77bfc0
#
_entry.id   fa21df951360b98ca2b2a9786a77bfc0
#
_cell.length_a   1.000
_cell.length_b   1.000
_cell.length_c   1.000
_cell.angle_alpha   90.00
_cell.angle_beta   90.00
_cell.angle_gamma   90.00
#
_symmetry.space_group_name_H-M   'P 1'
#
loop_
_entity.id
_entity.type
_entity.pdbx_description
1 polymer ?
#
loop_
_entity_poly.entity_id
_entity_poly.type
_entity_poly.pdbx_seq_one_letter_code
_entity_poly.pdbx_strand_id
1 'polypeptide(L)'
;FFLDRHGDLIKDKNQLSTQSVFSPKFDMSKKESIIRAATFLFSTKGFENTRMSEISHMTGAAEGTIFYHFKNKEDLFLAILEQFRQQIMAEFDHYMGETAFENGMEMLEGALSFYLLLAGKMEDRFLLLHRHDAYELARVNEACKEHLETIYNGLVNIFESALAQGQEDGSMAPLPSKKTALIIFSMVDGLARFNTYELYDAGSLYTELIAACRRMVQNHGGCGTGDDNAL
;
A
#
# COMPACT_ATOMS: atom_id res chain seq x y z
N PHE A 1 1.06 6.38 13.54
CA PHE A 1 2.32 7.12 13.43
C PHE A 1 2.24 7.99 12.19
N PHE A 2 2.46 9.30 12.33
CA PHE A 2 2.54 10.23 11.21
C PHE A 2 3.98 10.73 11.14
N LEU A 3 4.55 10.71 9.94
CA LEU A 3 5.78 11.43 9.64
C LEU A 3 5.40 12.87 9.24
N ASP A 4 6.16 13.85 9.67
CA ASP A 4 6.02 15.21 9.18
C ASP A 4 6.62 15.35 7.78
N ARG A 5 6.56 16.55 7.19
CA ARG A 5 7.08 16.84 5.84
C ARG A 5 8.61 16.65 5.70
N HIS A 6 9.30 16.36 6.79
CA HIS A 6 10.75 16.17 6.86
C HIS A 6 11.14 14.74 7.29
N GLY A 7 10.16 13.79 7.40
CA GLY A 7 10.43 12.40 7.77
C GLY A 7 10.57 12.15 9.27
N ASP A 8 10.24 13.11 10.13
CA ASP A 8 10.31 12.95 11.58
C ASP A 8 9.03 12.32 12.13
N LEU A 9 9.18 11.36 13.05
CA LEU A 9 8.10 10.65 13.72
C LEU A 9 7.31 11.58 14.64
N ILE A 10 6.07 11.88 14.28
CA ILE A 10 5.12 12.58 15.16
C ILE A 10 4.63 11.61 16.23
N LYS A 11 5.18 11.74 17.44
CA LYS A 11 4.87 10.89 18.60
C LYS A 11 3.54 11.17 19.31
N ASP A 12 2.75 12.15 18.88
CA ASP A 12 1.61 12.61 19.67
C ASP A 12 0.29 12.53 18.91
N LYS A 13 -0.53 11.53 19.26
CA LYS A 13 -1.93 11.40 18.80
C LYS A 13 -2.84 12.54 19.29
N ASN A 14 -2.40 13.39 20.21
CA ASN A 14 -3.23 14.39 20.88
C ASN A 14 -3.07 15.82 20.37
N GLN A 15 -2.20 16.09 19.38
CA GLN A 15 -2.07 17.44 18.81
C GLN A 15 -2.84 17.66 17.51
N LEU A 16 -3.52 16.67 16.99
CA LEU A 16 -4.56 16.90 16.01
C LEU A 16 -5.83 17.32 16.77
N SER A 17 -5.84 18.60 17.17
CA SER A 17 -7.06 19.27 17.59
C SER A 17 -8.16 18.94 16.58
N THR A 18 -9.29 18.50 17.11
CA THR A 18 -10.61 18.39 16.51
C THR A 18 -11.05 19.67 15.77
N GLN A 19 -10.28 20.12 14.79
CA GLN A 19 -10.83 20.87 13.70
C GLN A 19 -11.28 19.81 12.68
N SER A 20 -12.55 19.44 12.83
CA SER A 20 -13.37 18.81 11.84
C SER A 20 -12.98 19.42 10.48
N VAL A 21 -12.18 18.68 9.71
CA VAL A 21 -12.12 18.87 8.27
C VAL A 21 -13.44 18.29 7.73
N PHE A 22 -14.53 18.94 8.09
CA PHE A 22 -15.74 18.94 7.31
C PHE A 22 -15.39 19.81 6.09
N SER A 23 -14.64 19.22 5.16
CA SER A 23 -14.61 19.69 3.78
C SER A 23 -16.04 19.81 3.27
N PRO A 24 -16.36 20.82 2.43
CA PRO A 24 -17.72 21.12 2.00
C PRO A 24 -18.36 19.83 1.52
N LYS A 25 -19.69 19.66 1.79
CA LYS A 25 -20.53 18.58 1.30
C LYS A 25 -20.29 18.40 -0.22
N PHE A 26 -19.27 17.65 -0.57
CA PHE A 26 -19.22 16.99 -1.87
C PHE A 26 -20.41 16.03 -1.81
N ASP A 27 -21.37 16.28 -2.67
CA ASP A 27 -22.57 15.42 -2.81
C ASP A 27 -22.08 14.06 -3.32
N MET A 28 -21.68 13.20 -2.37
CA MET A 28 -21.10 11.88 -2.64
C MET A 28 -22.16 11.06 -3.37
N SER A 29 -21.84 10.58 -4.55
CA SER A 29 -22.78 9.78 -5.34
C SER A 29 -23.24 8.57 -4.54
N LYS A 30 -24.47 8.09 -4.81
CA LYS A 30 -24.97 6.86 -4.17
C LYS A 30 -24.05 5.67 -4.38
N LYS A 31 -23.43 5.59 -5.56
CA LYS A 31 -22.45 4.55 -5.90
C LYS A 31 -21.23 4.60 -4.97
N GLU A 32 -20.65 5.77 -4.74
CA GLU A 32 -19.51 5.97 -3.83
C GLU A 32 -19.86 5.65 -2.39
N SER A 33 -21.06 6.06 -1.94
CA SER A 33 -21.55 5.73 -0.60
C SER A 33 -21.68 4.21 -0.40
N ILE A 34 -22.18 3.49 -1.41
CA ILE A 34 -22.29 2.02 -1.39
C ILE A 34 -20.90 1.37 -1.34
N ILE A 35 -19.97 1.80 -2.20
CA ILE A 35 -18.59 1.29 -2.20
C ILE A 35 -17.94 1.48 -0.84
N ARG A 36 -18.04 2.67 -0.25
CA ARG A 36 -17.44 2.98 1.06
C ARG A 36 -18.03 2.11 2.19
N ALA A 37 -19.35 1.96 2.24
CA ALA A 37 -20.00 1.10 3.23
C ALA A 37 -19.62 -0.38 3.05
N ALA A 38 -19.54 -0.85 1.81
CA ALA A 38 -19.11 -2.21 1.49
C ALA A 38 -17.64 -2.44 1.84
N THR A 39 -16.75 -1.48 1.55
CA THR A 39 -15.33 -1.55 1.95
C THR A 39 -15.20 -1.73 3.46
N PHE A 40 -15.90 -0.92 4.25
CA PHE A 40 -15.91 -1.03 5.70
C PHE A 40 -16.43 -2.40 6.19
N LEU A 41 -17.55 -2.86 5.67
CA LEU A 41 -18.14 -4.15 6.07
C LEU A 41 -17.28 -5.33 5.64
N PHE A 42 -16.75 -5.33 4.42
CA PHE A 42 -15.88 -6.40 3.94
C PHE A 42 -14.54 -6.44 4.69
N SER A 43 -13.97 -5.29 5.03
CA SER A 43 -12.72 -5.24 5.79
C SER A 43 -12.92 -5.71 7.23
N THR A 44 -14.02 -5.39 7.88
CA THR A 44 -14.26 -5.72 9.31
C THR A 44 -14.90 -7.08 9.51
N LYS A 45 -15.96 -7.41 8.77
CA LYS A 45 -16.74 -8.67 8.94
C LYS A 45 -16.29 -9.78 7.98
N GLY A 46 -15.66 -9.43 6.87
CA GLY A 46 -15.33 -10.34 5.79
C GLY A 46 -16.36 -10.34 4.66
N PHE A 47 -15.90 -10.75 3.47
CA PHE A 47 -16.74 -10.81 2.28
C PHE A 47 -17.91 -11.78 2.46
N GLU A 48 -17.64 -13.02 2.89
CA GLU A 48 -18.67 -14.04 3.04
C GLU A 48 -19.74 -13.67 4.08
N ASN A 49 -19.33 -13.05 5.20
CA ASN A 49 -20.19 -12.71 6.32
C ASN A 49 -20.98 -11.42 6.14
N THR A 50 -20.78 -10.69 5.06
CA THR A 50 -21.48 -9.43 4.76
C THR A 50 -22.67 -9.69 3.82
N ARG A 51 -23.84 -9.18 4.16
CA ARG A 51 -25.06 -9.25 3.35
C ARG A 51 -25.32 -7.90 2.65
N MET A 52 -25.91 -7.95 1.46
CA MET A 52 -26.30 -6.73 0.73
C MET A 52 -27.29 -5.86 1.52
N SER A 53 -28.17 -6.49 2.32
CA SER A 53 -29.09 -5.79 3.21
C SER A 53 -28.40 -4.96 4.30
N GLU A 54 -27.21 -5.37 4.78
CA GLU A 54 -26.43 -4.60 5.75
C GLU A 54 -25.85 -3.33 5.09
N ILE A 55 -25.38 -3.46 3.84
CA ILE A 55 -24.90 -2.32 3.04
C ILE A 55 -26.06 -1.35 2.78
N SER A 56 -27.25 -1.88 2.44
CA SER A 56 -28.48 -1.11 2.28
C SER A 56 -28.82 -0.32 3.54
N HIS A 57 -28.84 -0.99 4.69
CA HIS A 57 -29.11 -0.36 5.99
C HIS A 57 -28.08 0.73 6.32
N MET A 58 -26.80 0.47 6.10
CA MET A 58 -25.71 1.40 6.43
C MET A 58 -25.73 2.66 5.55
N THR A 59 -26.11 2.52 4.29
CA THR A 59 -26.14 3.63 3.31
C THR A 59 -27.46 4.36 3.25
N GLY A 60 -28.54 3.75 3.79
CA GLY A 60 -29.93 4.21 3.58
C GLY A 60 -30.41 4.02 2.13
N ALA A 61 -29.64 3.38 1.26
CA ALA A 61 -30.03 3.07 -0.11
C ALA A 61 -30.88 1.79 -0.15
N ALA A 62 -31.98 1.79 -0.89
CA ALA A 62 -32.76 0.57 -1.11
C ALA A 62 -31.88 -0.51 -1.80
N GLU A 63 -32.08 -1.79 -1.47
CA GLU A 63 -31.33 -2.89 -2.11
C GLU A 63 -31.42 -2.85 -3.64
N GLY A 64 -32.59 -2.50 -4.19
CA GLY A 64 -32.77 -2.31 -5.64
C GLY A 64 -31.83 -1.24 -6.23
N THR A 65 -31.48 -0.19 -5.46
CA THR A 65 -30.51 0.81 -5.89
C THR A 65 -29.09 0.22 -5.89
N ILE A 66 -28.76 -0.63 -4.93
CA ILE A 66 -27.45 -1.31 -4.89
C ILE A 66 -27.33 -2.23 -6.09
N PHE A 67 -28.36 -3.07 -6.36
CA PHE A 67 -28.36 -3.98 -7.50
C PHE A 67 -28.45 -3.28 -8.87
N TYR A 68 -28.92 -2.03 -8.91
CA TYR A 68 -28.80 -1.18 -10.10
C TYR A 68 -27.33 -0.84 -10.43
N HIS A 69 -26.50 -0.61 -9.42
CA HIS A 69 -25.09 -0.26 -9.61
C HIS A 69 -24.18 -1.49 -9.69
N PHE A 70 -24.50 -2.57 -8.99
CA PHE A 70 -23.67 -3.77 -8.84
C PHE A 70 -24.56 -5.02 -8.94
N LYS A 71 -24.27 -5.88 -9.92
CA LYS A 71 -25.10 -7.07 -10.21
C LYS A 71 -25.16 -8.05 -9.03
N ASN A 72 -24.08 -8.15 -8.28
CA ASN A 72 -23.95 -9.04 -7.13
C ASN A 72 -22.86 -8.52 -6.16
N LYS A 73 -22.62 -9.25 -5.09
CA LYS A 73 -21.62 -8.92 -4.07
C LYS A 73 -20.18 -8.96 -4.62
N GLU A 74 -19.90 -9.88 -5.55
CA GLU A 74 -18.59 -9.99 -6.20
C GLU A 74 -18.29 -8.77 -7.08
N ASP A 75 -19.26 -8.32 -7.90
CA ASP A 75 -19.12 -7.13 -8.73
C ASP A 75 -18.82 -5.87 -7.90
N LEU A 76 -19.45 -5.77 -6.73
CA LEU A 76 -19.15 -4.71 -5.77
C LEU A 76 -17.73 -4.84 -5.18
N PHE A 77 -17.28 -6.06 -4.89
CA PHE A 77 -15.93 -6.30 -4.39
C PHE A 77 -14.87 -5.94 -5.44
N LEU A 78 -15.07 -6.32 -6.71
CA LEU A 78 -14.20 -5.95 -7.81
C LEU A 78 -14.13 -4.42 -8.01
N ALA A 79 -15.26 -3.73 -7.88
CA ALA A 79 -15.30 -2.27 -7.96
C ALA A 79 -14.50 -1.61 -6.82
N ILE A 80 -14.49 -2.19 -5.62
CA ILE A 80 -13.66 -1.74 -4.50
C ILE A 80 -12.18 -1.92 -4.82
N LEU A 81 -11.76 -3.09 -5.33
CA LEU A 81 -10.37 -3.35 -5.70
C LEU A 81 -9.89 -2.38 -6.78
N GLU A 82 -10.71 -2.15 -7.81
CA GLU A 82 -10.38 -1.19 -8.88
C GLU A 82 -10.24 0.24 -8.35
N GLN A 83 -11.17 0.69 -7.49
CA GLN A 83 -11.06 2.00 -6.87
C GLN A 83 -9.82 2.13 -5.98
N PHE A 84 -9.49 1.09 -5.22
CA PHE A 84 -8.28 1.06 -4.40
C PHE A 84 -7.02 1.16 -5.28
N ARG A 85 -6.95 0.37 -6.35
CA ARG A 85 -5.85 0.43 -7.33
C ARG A 85 -5.65 1.83 -7.86
N GLN A 86 -6.72 2.45 -8.36
CA GLN A 86 -6.66 3.80 -8.93
C GLN A 86 -6.17 4.83 -7.90
N GLN A 87 -6.66 4.75 -6.67
CA GLN A 87 -6.30 5.70 -5.62
C GLN A 87 -4.86 5.52 -5.16
N ILE A 88 -4.41 4.28 -4.92
CA ILE A 88 -3.05 4.04 -4.43
C ILE A 88 -2.01 4.40 -5.50
N MET A 89 -2.28 4.10 -6.77
CA MET A 89 -1.38 4.51 -7.86
C MET A 89 -1.34 6.02 -8.02
N ALA A 90 -2.48 6.70 -7.99
CA ALA A 90 -2.53 8.16 -8.10
C ALA A 90 -1.80 8.86 -6.93
N GLU A 91 -1.91 8.36 -5.70
CA GLU A 91 -1.19 8.89 -4.53
C GLU A 91 0.33 8.69 -4.71
N PHE A 92 0.78 7.52 -5.21
CA PHE A 92 2.20 7.29 -5.50
C PHE A 92 2.71 8.15 -6.65
N ASP A 93 1.98 8.23 -7.76
CA ASP A 93 2.36 9.06 -8.90
C ASP A 93 2.51 10.53 -8.49
N HIS A 94 1.58 11.03 -7.67
CA HIS A 94 1.66 12.38 -7.12
C HIS A 94 2.88 12.56 -6.21
N TYR A 95 3.09 11.66 -5.25
CA TYR A 95 4.21 11.74 -4.33
C TYR A 95 5.56 11.67 -5.04
N MET A 96 5.72 10.70 -5.95
CA MET A 96 6.97 10.51 -6.70
C MET A 96 7.25 11.65 -7.69
N GLY A 97 6.19 12.28 -8.24
CA GLY A 97 6.30 13.40 -9.17
C GLY A 97 6.59 14.75 -8.50
N GLU A 98 6.10 14.95 -7.28
CA GLU A 98 6.25 16.21 -6.53
C GLU A 98 7.48 16.22 -5.61
N THR A 99 8.07 15.04 -5.33
CA THR A 99 9.25 14.93 -4.46
C THR A 99 10.53 14.94 -5.29
N ALA A 100 11.43 15.86 -4.99
CA ALA A 100 12.77 15.87 -5.58
C ALA A 100 13.66 14.89 -4.79
N PHE A 101 14.08 13.79 -5.41
CA PHE A 101 15.04 12.84 -4.85
C PHE A 101 16.44 13.12 -5.44
N GLU A 102 17.46 13.11 -4.60
CA GLU A 102 18.84 13.32 -5.04
C GLU A 102 19.39 12.11 -5.85
N ASN A 103 18.90 10.91 -5.53
CA ASN A 103 19.33 9.66 -6.15
C ASN A 103 18.31 8.54 -5.93
N GLY A 104 18.54 7.38 -6.58
CA GLY A 104 17.64 6.24 -6.47
C GLY A 104 17.56 5.63 -5.07
N MET A 105 18.61 5.76 -4.23
CA MET A 105 18.56 5.31 -2.83
C MET A 105 17.53 6.12 -2.04
N GLU A 106 17.57 7.44 -2.16
CA GLU A 106 16.60 8.32 -1.50
C GLU A 106 15.18 8.09 -2.04
N MET A 107 15.05 7.86 -3.35
CA MET A 107 13.78 7.48 -3.98
C MET A 107 13.21 6.18 -3.39
N LEU A 108 14.04 5.16 -3.17
CA LEU A 108 13.64 3.88 -2.56
C LEU A 108 13.15 4.10 -1.12
N GLU A 109 13.89 4.84 -0.32
CA GLU A 109 13.54 5.13 1.07
C GLU A 109 12.25 5.96 1.16
N GLY A 110 12.09 6.93 0.27
CA GLY A 110 10.86 7.71 0.13
C GLY A 110 9.67 6.82 -0.20
N ALA A 111 9.82 5.89 -1.16
CA ALA A 111 8.76 4.96 -1.53
C ALA A 111 8.37 4.02 -0.38
N LEU A 112 9.34 3.52 0.41
CA LEU A 112 9.09 2.70 1.59
C LEU A 112 8.31 3.47 2.66
N SER A 113 8.73 4.70 2.94
CA SER A 113 8.09 5.59 3.92
C SER A 113 6.66 5.91 3.50
N PHE A 114 6.47 6.25 2.23
CA PHE A 114 5.17 6.60 1.70
C PHE A 114 4.21 5.40 1.65
N TYR A 115 4.71 4.19 1.37
CA TYR A 115 3.92 2.97 1.43
C TYR A 115 3.32 2.76 2.83
N LEU A 116 4.13 2.87 3.88
CA LEU A 116 3.66 2.73 5.26
C LEU A 116 2.68 3.84 5.66
N LEU A 117 2.92 5.07 5.20
CA LEU A 117 1.98 6.18 5.39
C LEU A 117 0.62 5.90 4.74
N LEU A 118 0.61 5.41 3.50
CA LEU A 118 -0.63 5.05 2.79
C LEU A 118 -1.35 3.88 3.45
N ALA A 119 -0.62 2.87 3.92
CA ALA A 119 -1.20 1.75 4.65
C ALA A 119 -1.96 2.22 5.90
N GLY A 120 -1.42 3.20 6.65
CA GLY A 120 -2.12 3.83 7.75
C GLY A 120 -3.28 4.73 7.33
N LYS A 121 -3.15 5.48 6.23
CA LYS A 121 -4.20 6.39 5.71
C LYS A 121 -5.39 5.64 5.10
N MET A 122 -5.14 4.48 4.49
CA MET A 122 -6.13 3.65 3.79
C MET A 122 -6.35 2.31 4.49
N GLU A 123 -6.35 2.31 5.82
CA GLU A 123 -6.33 1.10 6.66
C GLU A 123 -7.41 0.09 6.28
N ASP A 124 -8.66 0.53 6.06
CA ASP A 124 -9.78 -0.33 5.67
C ASP A 124 -9.53 -1.08 4.34
N ARG A 125 -8.86 -0.44 3.39
CA ARG A 125 -8.53 -1.02 2.08
C ARG A 125 -7.34 -1.98 2.16
N PHE A 126 -6.32 -1.63 2.93
CA PHE A 126 -5.20 -2.54 3.21
C PHE A 126 -5.67 -3.76 4.01
N LEU A 127 -6.55 -3.55 5.00
CA LEU A 127 -7.17 -4.66 5.72
C LEU A 127 -7.95 -5.59 4.78
N LEU A 128 -8.75 -5.02 3.85
CA LEU A 128 -9.48 -5.80 2.86
C LEU A 128 -8.53 -6.57 1.93
N LEU A 129 -7.46 -5.91 1.44
CA LEU A 129 -6.46 -6.53 0.56
C LEU A 129 -5.76 -7.71 1.25
N HIS A 130 -5.45 -7.59 2.54
CA HIS A 130 -4.73 -8.60 3.31
C HIS A 130 -5.63 -9.70 3.88
N ARG A 131 -6.97 -9.60 3.74
CA ARG A 131 -7.87 -10.65 4.21
C ARG A 131 -7.77 -11.90 3.34
N HIS A 132 -7.92 -13.04 3.99
CA HIS A 132 -7.98 -14.34 3.31
C HIS A 132 -9.10 -14.41 2.26
N ASP A 133 -10.23 -13.75 2.50
CA ASP A 133 -11.38 -13.71 1.59
C ASP A 133 -11.02 -13.21 0.18
N ALA A 134 -10.13 -12.21 0.06
CA ALA A 134 -9.69 -11.69 -1.22
C ALA A 134 -8.96 -12.76 -2.05
N TYR A 135 -8.10 -13.54 -1.40
CA TYR A 135 -7.33 -14.61 -2.04
C TYR A 135 -8.21 -15.83 -2.37
N GLU A 136 -9.15 -16.17 -1.50
CA GLU A 136 -10.11 -17.26 -1.78
C GLU A 136 -11.01 -16.90 -2.96
N LEU A 137 -11.50 -15.65 -3.02
CA LEU A 137 -12.26 -15.19 -4.17
C LEU A 137 -11.42 -15.22 -5.46
N ALA A 138 -10.16 -14.81 -5.41
CA ALA A 138 -9.25 -14.85 -6.56
C ALA A 138 -8.97 -16.27 -7.08
N ARG A 139 -9.11 -17.30 -6.26
CA ARG A 139 -8.95 -18.70 -6.70
C ARG A 139 -10.08 -19.18 -7.61
N VAL A 140 -11.26 -18.59 -7.50
CA VAL A 140 -12.48 -19.03 -8.22
C VAL A 140 -13.01 -17.95 -9.17
N ASN A 141 -12.51 -16.72 -9.09
CA ASN A 141 -12.93 -15.57 -9.90
C ASN A 141 -11.69 -14.94 -10.55
N GLU A 142 -11.51 -15.17 -11.87
CA GLU A 142 -10.33 -14.70 -12.61
C GLU A 142 -10.23 -13.17 -12.62
N ALA A 143 -11.36 -12.44 -12.70
CA ALA A 143 -11.33 -10.98 -12.65
C ALA A 143 -10.82 -10.47 -11.28
N CYS A 144 -11.16 -11.14 -10.18
CA CYS A 144 -10.61 -10.82 -8.86
C CYS A 144 -9.09 -11.03 -8.83
N LYS A 145 -8.62 -12.15 -9.38
CA LYS A 145 -7.20 -12.47 -9.48
C LYS A 145 -6.44 -11.41 -10.29
N GLU A 146 -6.96 -11.03 -11.47
CA GLU A 146 -6.37 -9.98 -12.32
C GLU A 146 -6.29 -8.63 -11.60
N HIS A 147 -7.31 -8.25 -10.83
CA HIS A 147 -7.26 -7.03 -10.02
C HIS A 147 -6.18 -7.09 -8.95
N LEU A 148 -6.06 -8.20 -8.21
CA LEU A 148 -5.01 -8.36 -7.20
C LEU A 148 -3.62 -8.34 -7.84
N GLU A 149 -3.40 -9.09 -8.92
CA GLU A 149 -2.13 -9.09 -9.65
C GLU A 149 -1.77 -7.70 -10.16
N THR A 150 -2.73 -6.94 -10.67
CA THR A 150 -2.50 -5.57 -11.14
C THR A 150 -2.12 -4.62 -10.00
N ILE A 151 -2.78 -4.73 -8.84
CA ILE A 151 -2.44 -3.95 -7.65
C ILE A 151 -1.00 -4.26 -7.21
N TYR A 152 -0.69 -5.53 -7.00
CA TYR A 152 0.63 -5.96 -6.52
C TYR A 152 1.75 -5.65 -7.51
N ASN A 153 1.53 -5.87 -8.80
CA ASN A 153 2.51 -5.51 -9.83
C ASN A 153 2.75 -3.99 -9.88
N GLY A 154 1.69 -3.18 -9.75
CA GLY A 154 1.83 -1.73 -9.68
C GLY A 154 2.69 -1.29 -8.50
N LEU A 155 2.44 -1.84 -7.31
CA LEU A 155 3.22 -1.55 -6.11
C LEU A 155 4.68 -2.00 -6.23
N VAL A 156 4.94 -3.19 -6.75
CA VAL A 156 6.31 -3.70 -6.98
C VAL A 156 7.07 -2.83 -7.97
N ASN A 157 6.40 -2.36 -9.03
CA ASN A 157 7.03 -1.53 -10.06
C ASN A 157 7.56 -0.19 -9.51
N ILE A 158 6.94 0.35 -8.45
CA ILE A 158 7.42 1.58 -7.78
C ILE A 158 8.83 1.34 -7.21
N PHE A 159 9.01 0.23 -6.49
CA PHE A 159 10.33 -0.15 -5.94
C PHE A 159 11.32 -0.54 -7.05
N GLU A 160 10.86 -1.24 -8.09
CA GLU A 160 11.68 -1.61 -9.24
C GLU A 160 12.23 -0.36 -9.95
N SER A 161 11.41 0.69 -10.11
CA SER A 161 11.83 1.96 -10.71
C SER A 161 12.90 2.67 -9.87
N ALA A 162 12.74 2.70 -8.54
CA ALA A 162 13.73 3.28 -7.64
C ALA A 162 15.07 2.52 -7.69
N LEU A 163 15.03 1.18 -7.75
CA LEU A 163 16.21 0.34 -7.89
C LEU A 163 16.92 0.55 -9.24
N ALA A 164 16.15 0.66 -10.33
CA ALA A 164 16.70 0.94 -11.65
C ALA A 164 17.39 2.31 -11.69
N GLN A 165 16.76 3.34 -11.13
CA GLN A 165 17.34 4.68 -11.00
C GLN A 165 18.63 4.64 -10.18
N GLY A 166 18.65 3.91 -9.04
CA GLY A 166 19.85 3.82 -8.17
C GLY A 166 21.02 3.07 -8.82
N GLN A 167 20.75 2.14 -9.73
CA GLN A 167 21.80 1.52 -10.53
C GLN A 167 22.32 2.45 -11.63
N GLU A 168 21.46 3.26 -12.22
CA GLU A 168 21.80 4.22 -13.26
C GLU A 168 22.65 5.37 -12.70
N ASP A 169 22.29 5.92 -11.53
CA ASP A 169 23.03 7.02 -10.87
C ASP A 169 24.20 6.55 -10.01
N GLY A 170 24.39 5.23 -9.85
CA GLY A 170 25.49 4.63 -9.10
C GLY A 170 25.31 4.62 -7.59
N SER A 171 24.15 5.05 -7.06
CA SER A 171 23.83 5.00 -5.63
C SER A 171 23.58 3.57 -5.12
N MET A 172 23.35 2.61 -6.03
CA MET A 172 23.14 1.20 -5.74
C MET A 172 24.04 0.28 -6.56
N ALA A 173 24.28 -0.91 -6.02
CA ALA A 173 25.00 -1.97 -6.73
C ALA A 173 24.20 -2.52 -7.91
N PRO A 174 24.85 -3.09 -8.92
CA PRO A 174 24.18 -3.91 -9.93
C PRO A 174 23.46 -5.10 -9.25
N LEU A 175 22.15 -5.24 -9.48
CA LEU A 175 21.30 -6.27 -8.88
C LEU A 175 20.09 -6.59 -9.77
N PRO A 176 19.45 -7.74 -9.60
CA PRO A 176 18.24 -8.09 -10.34
C PRO A 176 17.02 -7.29 -9.82
N SER A 177 16.81 -6.08 -10.36
CA SER A 177 15.86 -5.07 -9.85
C SER A 177 14.49 -5.66 -9.51
N LYS A 178 13.85 -6.40 -10.43
CA LYS A 178 12.53 -6.98 -10.20
C LYS A 178 12.48 -7.97 -9.03
N LYS A 179 13.50 -8.85 -8.90
CA LYS A 179 13.54 -9.82 -7.80
C LYS A 179 13.78 -9.13 -6.47
N THR A 180 14.66 -8.13 -6.46
CA THR A 180 14.97 -7.32 -5.28
C THR A 180 13.75 -6.48 -4.89
N ALA A 181 13.04 -5.86 -5.84
CA ALA A 181 11.80 -5.14 -5.60
C ALA A 181 10.73 -6.01 -4.95
N LEU A 182 10.56 -7.25 -5.41
CA LEU A 182 9.62 -8.21 -4.81
C LEU A 182 9.97 -8.54 -3.35
N ILE A 183 11.27 -8.70 -3.02
CA ILE A 183 11.71 -8.96 -1.65
C ILE A 183 11.46 -7.73 -0.78
N ILE A 184 11.85 -6.54 -1.24
CA ILE A 184 11.64 -5.27 -0.52
C ILE A 184 10.14 -5.03 -0.29
N PHE A 185 9.32 -5.22 -1.33
CA PHE A 185 7.87 -5.12 -1.22
C PHE A 185 7.32 -6.09 -0.17
N SER A 186 7.74 -7.35 -0.18
CA SER A 186 7.30 -8.35 0.80
C SER A 186 7.67 -7.96 2.24
N MET A 187 8.80 -7.28 2.46
CA MET A 187 9.20 -6.78 3.77
C MET A 187 8.30 -5.64 4.23
N VAL A 188 8.10 -4.61 3.41
CA VAL A 188 7.28 -3.45 3.79
C VAL A 188 5.80 -3.79 3.91
N ASP A 189 5.28 -4.64 3.01
CA ASP A 189 3.89 -5.13 3.07
C ASP A 189 3.64 -6.01 4.30
N GLY A 190 4.62 -6.83 4.67
CA GLY A 190 4.57 -7.60 5.92
C GLY A 190 4.48 -6.72 7.16
N LEU A 191 5.24 -5.61 7.21
CA LEU A 191 5.15 -4.63 8.30
C LEU A 191 3.81 -3.89 8.29
N ALA A 192 3.32 -3.47 7.13
CA ALA A 192 1.99 -2.87 6.99
C ALA A 192 0.90 -3.81 7.53
N ARG A 193 0.98 -5.10 7.19
CA ARG A 193 0.05 -6.13 7.68
C ARG A 193 0.11 -6.29 9.20
N PHE A 194 1.30 -6.34 9.80
CA PHE A 194 1.43 -6.42 11.26
C PHE A 194 0.80 -5.22 11.96
N ASN A 195 0.96 -4.03 11.41
CA ASN A 195 0.34 -2.81 11.93
C ASN A 195 -1.19 -2.84 11.77
N THR A 196 -1.69 -3.23 10.59
CA THR A 196 -3.13 -3.31 10.30
C THR A 196 -3.87 -4.30 11.22
N TYR A 197 -3.22 -5.40 11.59
CA TYR A 197 -3.76 -6.40 12.53
C TYR A 197 -3.35 -6.16 13.99
N GLU A 198 -2.71 -5.02 14.30
CA GLU A 198 -2.25 -4.64 15.65
C GLU A 198 -1.37 -5.71 16.33
N LEU A 199 -0.63 -6.51 15.54
CA LEU A 199 0.25 -7.57 16.07
C LEU A 199 1.59 -7.01 16.52
N TYR A 200 2.15 -6.08 15.77
CA TYR A 200 3.41 -5.39 16.07
C TYR A 200 3.32 -3.92 15.62
N ASP A 201 4.04 -3.06 16.32
CA ASP A 201 4.21 -1.66 15.92
C ASP A 201 5.20 -1.55 14.75
N ALA A 202 4.68 -1.39 13.54
CA ALA A 202 5.50 -1.23 12.34
C ALA A 202 6.41 0.01 12.41
N GLY A 203 5.99 1.07 13.11
CA GLY A 203 6.78 2.29 13.30
C GLY A 203 8.08 2.04 14.07
N SER A 204 8.06 1.12 15.05
CA SER A 204 9.26 0.75 15.81
C SER A 204 10.30 0.00 14.97
N LEU A 205 9.90 -0.59 13.84
CA LEU A 205 10.76 -1.36 12.95
C LEU A 205 11.16 -0.60 11.67
N TYR A 206 10.73 0.66 11.55
CA TYR A 206 10.97 1.46 10.34
C TYR A 206 12.46 1.67 10.07
N THR A 207 13.23 2.06 11.08
CA THR A 207 14.68 2.30 10.94
C THR A 207 15.43 1.03 10.52
N GLU A 208 15.04 -0.12 11.08
CA GLU A 208 15.61 -1.43 10.76
C GLU A 208 15.26 -1.88 9.35
N LEU A 209 14.03 -1.59 8.89
CA LEU A 209 13.61 -1.85 7.52
C LEU A 209 14.47 -1.06 6.53
N ILE A 210 14.61 0.25 6.72
CA ILE A 210 15.45 1.11 5.88
C ILE A 210 16.90 0.62 5.88
N ALA A 211 17.48 0.33 7.06
CA ALA A 211 18.84 -0.18 7.16
C ALA A 211 19.03 -1.55 6.50
N ALA A 212 18.02 -2.43 6.55
CA ALA A 212 18.06 -3.71 5.85
C ALA A 212 18.02 -3.52 4.33
N CYS A 213 17.11 -2.66 3.82
CA CYS A 213 17.03 -2.35 2.40
C CYS A 213 18.32 -1.73 1.88
N ARG A 214 18.92 -0.76 2.61
CA ARG A 214 20.22 -0.18 2.26
C ARG A 214 21.29 -1.24 2.12
N ARG A 215 21.46 -2.13 3.12
CA ARG A 215 22.45 -3.21 3.06
C ARG A 215 22.25 -4.15 1.88
N MET A 216 21.01 -4.41 1.48
CA MET A 216 20.71 -5.27 0.33
C MET A 216 21.15 -4.66 -1.00
N VAL A 217 21.10 -3.33 -1.12
CA VAL A 217 21.31 -2.63 -2.40
C VAL A 217 22.64 -1.88 -2.48
N GLN A 218 23.38 -1.74 -1.36
CA GLN A 218 24.68 -1.07 -1.35
C GLN A 218 25.75 -1.86 -2.10
N ASN A 219 26.66 -1.13 -2.74
CA ASN A 219 27.90 -1.70 -3.21
C ASN A 219 28.72 -2.14 -1.97
N HIS A 220 28.84 -3.43 -1.75
CA HIS A 220 29.91 -3.95 -0.92
C HIS A 220 31.20 -3.76 -1.73
N GLY A 221 31.87 -2.62 -1.55
CA GLY A 221 33.15 -2.34 -2.16
C GLY A 221 34.05 -3.58 -1.93
N GLY A 222 34.56 -4.15 -3.01
CA GLY A 222 35.30 -5.38 -2.98
C GLY A 222 36.34 -5.35 -1.84
N CYS A 223 36.23 -6.30 -0.95
CA CYS A 223 37.34 -6.67 -0.08
C CYS A 223 38.49 -7.00 -1.03
N GLY A 224 39.46 -6.10 -1.10
CA GLY A 224 40.60 -6.24 -1.97
C GLY A 224 41.17 -7.67 -1.83
N THR A 225 41.25 -8.35 -2.96
CA THR A 225 42.16 -9.48 -3.09
C THR A 225 43.55 -8.91 -2.78
N GLY A 226 43.96 -9.04 -1.52
CA GLY A 226 45.31 -8.77 -1.10
C GLY A 226 46.25 -9.56 -2.02
N ASP A 227 47.23 -8.87 -2.53
CA ASP A 227 48.37 -9.42 -3.23
C ASP A 227 48.95 -10.59 -2.42
N ASP A 228 48.64 -11.82 -2.80
CA ASP A 228 49.45 -12.98 -2.51
C ASP A 228 50.44 -13.17 -3.66
N ASN A 229 51.39 -12.26 -3.72
CA ASN A 229 52.57 -12.46 -4.53
C ASN A 229 53.81 -12.02 -3.73
N ALA A 230 54.18 -12.84 -2.74
CA ALA A 230 55.50 -12.81 -2.14
C ALA A 230 55.79 -14.17 -1.46
N LEU A 231 56.36 -15.09 -2.18
CA LEU A 231 57.54 -15.96 -1.89
C LEU A 231 57.49 -17.23 -2.72
#